data_f187f5882003783ea33c9853687449db
#
_entry.id   f187f5882003783ea33c9853687449db
#
_cell.length_a   1.000
_cell.length_b   1.000
_cell.length_c   1.000
_cell.angle_alpha   90.00
_cell.angle_beta   90.00
_cell.angle_gamma   90.00
#
_symmetry.space_group_name_H-M   'P 1'
#
loop_
_entity.id
_entity.type
_entity.pdbx_description
1 polymer ?
#
loop_
_entity_poly.entity_id
_entity_poly.type
_entity_poly.pdbx_seq_one_letter_code
_entity_poly.pdbx_strand_id
1 'polypeptide(L)'
;IFWAGIIATFMFLYSITAYNVNNTKNKTVATVALPVNNKVIVIDAGHGVPDEGAQSSNGTTEAESNLKIALKVQNLLEQSGATVILTRSDENAIYDLDSNTLKQKKISDIHNRVKIGNESSADIFVSIHLNKIPQQQYWGWQTFYKQESPEGQKLATCIQNSLNQTIQKQNDRVPLKIDNVYIIKHVEIPISIVECGFLSNPEEEQLLLAD
;
A
#
# COMPACT_ATOMS: atom_id res chain seq x y z
N ILE A 1 53.05 -9.24 -52.31
CA ILE A 1 51.90 -10.11 -52.04
C ILE A 1 51.78 -10.40 -50.49
N PHE A 2 52.86 -10.71 -49.82
CA PHE A 2 52.85 -11.05 -48.36
C PHE A 2 52.32 -9.92 -47.45
N TRP A 3 52.72 -8.68 -47.69
CA TRP A 3 52.29 -7.52 -46.90
C TRP A 3 50.81 -7.16 -47.13
N ALA A 4 50.25 -7.38 -48.31
CA ALA A 4 48.82 -7.13 -48.61
C ALA A 4 47.92 -8.08 -47.82
N GLY A 5 48.33 -9.33 -47.60
CA GLY A 5 47.58 -10.30 -46.80
C GLY A 5 47.54 -9.91 -45.32
N ILE A 6 48.64 -9.39 -44.79
CA ILE A 6 48.70 -8.95 -43.37
C ILE A 6 47.84 -7.74 -43.11
N ILE A 7 47.84 -6.76 -44.05
CA ILE A 7 46.95 -5.57 -43.91
C ILE A 7 45.47 -5.96 -44.00
N ALA A 8 45.09 -6.89 -44.87
CA ALA A 8 43.75 -7.36 -45.01
C ALA A 8 43.23 -8.07 -43.74
N THR A 9 44.09 -8.89 -43.08
CA THR A 9 43.76 -9.54 -41.81
C THR A 9 43.59 -8.54 -40.65
N PHE A 10 44.44 -7.51 -40.58
CA PHE A 10 44.26 -6.46 -39.58
C PHE A 10 43.00 -5.63 -39.76
N MET A 11 42.66 -5.30 -41.01
CA MET A 11 41.41 -4.60 -41.31
C MET A 11 40.15 -5.46 -40.98
N PHE A 12 40.21 -6.75 -41.25
CA PHE A 12 39.14 -7.68 -40.91
C PHE A 12 38.94 -7.82 -39.37
N LEU A 13 40.05 -7.98 -38.64
CA LEU A 13 40.01 -8.02 -37.17
C LEU A 13 39.50 -6.70 -36.55
N TYR A 14 39.91 -5.56 -37.10
CA TYR A 14 39.45 -4.24 -36.70
C TYR A 14 37.93 -4.08 -36.98
N SER A 15 37.42 -4.54 -38.11
CA SER A 15 36.00 -4.47 -38.44
C SER A 15 35.15 -5.36 -37.52
N ILE A 16 35.64 -6.55 -37.14
CA ILE A 16 34.99 -7.43 -36.18
C ILE A 16 34.92 -6.79 -34.78
N THR A 17 36.06 -6.21 -34.32
CA THR A 17 36.10 -5.55 -33.00
C THR A 17 35.24 -4.30 -32.97
N ALA A 18 35.25 -3.49 -34.05
CA ALA A 18 34.37 -2.31 -34.17
C ALA A 18 32.88 -2.68 -34.22
N TYR A 19 32.54 -3.76 -34.93
CA TYR A 19 31.17 -4.29 -34.94
C TYR A 19 30.70 -4.77 -33.58
N ASN A 20 31.55 -5.54 -32.87
CA ASN A 20 31.23 -6.03 -31.54
C ASN A 20 31.12 -4.90 -30.48
N VAL A 21 31.99 -3.88 -30.55
CA VAL A 21 31.95 -2.71 -29.66
C VAL A 21 30.69 -1.87 -29.91
N ASN A 22 30.28 -1.69 -31.17
CA ASN A 22 29.02 -0.99 -31.48
C ASN A 22 27.80 -1.78 -31.06
N ASN A 23 27.79 -3.10 -31.21
CA ASN A 23 26.68 -3.96 -30.82
C ASN A 23 26.53 -4.07 -29.29
N THR A 24 27.64 -3.96 -28.52
CA THR A 24 27.59 -3.90 -27.05
C THR A 24 27.11 -2.56 -26.52
N LYS A 25 27.35 -1.46 -27.25
CA LYS A 25 26.86 -0.13 -26.83
C LYS A 25 25.34 0.04 -26.98
N ASN A 26 24.70 -0.76 -27.78
CA ASN A 26 23.24 -0.70 -28.04
C ASN A 26 22.43 -1.70 -27.22
N LYS A 27 23.01 -2.43 -26.27
CA LYS A 27 22.24 -3.09 -25.24
C LYS A 27 21.79 -2.03 -24.23
N THR A 28 20.76 -1.28 -24.56
CA THR A 28 19.91 -0.62 -23.57
C THR A 28 19.40 -1.74 -22.64
N VAL A 29 19.96 -1.85 -21.47
CA VAL A 29 19.29 -2.55 -20.38
C VAL A 29 17.99 -1.79 -20.21
N ALA A 30 16.87 -2.41 -20.62
CA ALA A 30 15.57 -1.88 -20.30
C ALA A 30 15.52 -1.82 -18.77
N THR A 31 15.72 -0.63 -18.23
CA THR A 31 15.47 -0.39 -16.82
C THR A 31 13.97 -0.61 -16.66
N VAL A 32 13.59 -1.73 -16.09
CA VAL A 32 12.20 -1.96 -15.71
C VAL A 32 11.90 -0.84 -14.69
N ALA A 33 11.17 0.17 -15.15
CA ALA A 33 10.72 1.21 -14.24
C ALA A 33 9.80 0.53 -13.22
N LEU A 34 10.23 0.53 -11.96
CA LEU A 34 9.39 0.03 -10.88
C LEU A 34 8.13 0.91 -10.80
N PRO A 35 6.93 0.32 -10.73
CA PRO A 35 5.67 1.06 -10.89
C PRO A 35 5.50 2.24 -9.94
N VAL A 36 6.09 2.16 -8.73
CA VAL A 36 5.99 3.16 -7.67
C VAL A 36 7.33 3.81 -7.31
N ASN A 37 8.31 3.75 -8.24
CA ASN A 37 9.62 4.33 -8.00
C ASN A 37 9.52 5.84 -7.69
N ASN A 38 10.25 6.28 -6.67
CA ASN A 38 10.25 7.66 -6.17
C ASN A 38 8.89 8.17 -5.65
N LYS A 39 7.95 7.26 -5.35
CA LYS A 39 6.69 7.63 -4.69
C LYS A 39 6.83 7.51 -3.18
N VAL A 40 6.26 8.47 -2.45
CA VAL A 40 6.14 8.43 -1.00
C VAL A 40 4.69 8.08 -0.66
N ILE A 41 4.51 7.02 0.11
CA ILE A 41 3.19 6.46 0.41
C ILE A 41 3.03 6.32 1.92
N VAL A 42 1.99 6.92 2.48
CA VAL A 42 1.61 6.65 3.87
C VAL A 42 0.72 5.42 3.91
N ILE A 43 1.11 4.43 4.71
CA ILE A 43 0.28 3.27 5.05
C ILE A 43 -0.11 3.39 6.53
N ASP A 44 -1.39 3.52 6.75
CA ASP A 44 -1.98 3.65 8.07
C ASP A 44 -2.56 2.30 8.50
N ALA A 45 -1.99 1.70 9.53
CA ALA A 45 -2.55 0.52 10.18
C ALA A 45 -3.59 0.98 11.21
N GLY A 46 -4.88 0.93 10.86
CA GLY A 46 -5.97 1.40 11.70
C GLY A 46 -5.95 0.80 13.11
N HIS A 47 -6.43 1.56 14.09
CA HIS A 47 -6.43 1.19 15.51
C HIS A 47 -5.03 0.98 16.12
N GLY A 48 -4.97 0.41 17.30
CA GLY A 48 -3.75 0.13 18.08
C GLY A 48 -4.08 0.16 19.59
N VAL A 49 -3.34 -0.60 20.41
CA VAL A 49 -3.59 -0.69 21.87
C VAL A 49 -3.56 0.71 22.49
N PRO A 50 -4.55 1.09 23.30
CA PRO A 50 -5.65 0.30 23.87
C PRO A 50 -6.97 0.32 23.05
N ASP A 51 -6.99 0.86 21.85
CA ASP A 51 -8.14 0.80 20.94
C ASP A 51 -7.93 -0.30 19.90
N GLU A 52 -8.32 -1.51 20.25
CA GLU A 52 -8.08 -2.67 19.41
C GLU A 52 -9.05 -2.80 18.22
N GLY A 53 -10.01 -1.88 18.07
CA GLY A 53 -11.03 -1.93 17.02
C GLY A 53 -12.03 -3.07 17.23
N ALA A 54 -12.45 -3.70 16.15
CA ALA A 54 -13.29 -4.88 16.20
C ALA A 54 -12.52 -6.12 16.68
N GLN A 55 -13.22 -7.09 17.26
CA GLN A 55 -12.64 -8.37 17.67
C GLN A 55 -13.46 -9.52 17.09
N SER A 56 -12.80 -10.52 16.53
CA SER A 56 -13.44 -11.75 16.04
C SER A 56 -13.98 -12.60 17.17
N SER A 57 -14.70 -13.68 16.83
CA SER A 57 -15.15 -14.69 17.80
C SER A 57 -13.99 -15.47 18.43
N ASN A 58 -12.85 -15.56 17.76
CA ASN A 58 -11.66 -16.27 18.22
C ASN A 58 -10.66 -15.38 18.98
N GLY A 59 -11.00 -14.11 19.17
CA GLY A 59 -10.20 -13.16 19.92
C GLY A 59 -9.21 -12.35 19.09
N THR A 60 -9.12 -12.55 17.78
CA THR A 60 -8.30 -11.75 16.89
C THR A 60 -8.80 -10.33 16.84
N THR A 61 -7.92 -9.35 17.01
CA THR A 61 -8.29 -7.93 16.97
C THR A 61 -8.08 -7.34 15.57
N GLU A 62 -8.87 -6.32 15.27
CA GLU A 62 -8.70 -5.54 14.04
C GLU A 62 -7.32 -4.86 14.00
N ALA A 63 -6.88 -4.29 15.12
CA ALA A 63 -5.59 -3.63 15.23
C ALA A 63 -4.41 -4.56 14.87
N GLU A 64 -4.43 -5.81 15.38
CA GLU A 64 -3.41 -6.81 15.08
C GLU A 64 -3.40 -7.15 13.57
N SER A 65 -4.56 -7.41 13.00
CA SER A 65 -4.70 -7.77 11.60
C SER A 65 -4.29 -6.62 10.67
N ASN A 66 -4.72 -5.39 10.98
CA ASN A 66 -4.35 -4.19 10.22
C ASN A 66 -2.83 -3.99 10.20
N LEU A 67 -2.14 -4.20 11.33
CA LEU A 67 -0.69 -4.08 11.41
C LEU A 67 0.00 -5.14 10.52
N LYS A 68 -0.43 -6.40 10.61
CA LYS A 68 0.13 -7.49 9.78
C LYS A 68 -0.01 -7.18 8.28
N ILE A 69 -1.19 -6.72 7.86
CA ILE A 69 -1.44 -6.35 6.46
C ILE A 69 -0.57 -5.14 6.06
N ALA A 70 -0.51 -4.09 6.91
CA ALA A 70 0.27 -2.89 6.64
C ALA A 70 1.76 -3.18 6.45
N LEU A 71 2.35 -4.04 7.28
CA LEU A 71 3.76 -4.44 7.19
C LEU A 71 4.04 -5.27 5.91
N LYS A 72 3.12 -6.14 5.49
CA LYS A 72 3.24 -6.87 4.21
C LYS A 72 3.16 -5.90 3.02
N VAL A 73 2.21 -4.96 3.05
CA VAL A 73 2.04 -3.94 2.00
C VAL A 73 3.27 -3.03 1.94
N GLN A 74 3.80 -2.58 3.08
CA GLN A 74 5.05 -1.82 3.13
C GLN A 74 6.17 -2.55 2.40
N ASN A 75 6.43 -3.80 2.77
CA ASN A 75 7.51 -4.60 2.18
C ASN A 75 7.37 -4.70 0.64
N LEU A 76 6.16 -4.97 0.13
CA LEU A 76 5.91 -5.07 -1.31
C LEU A 76 6.09 -3.73 -2.03
N LEU A 77 5.65 -2.62 -1.43
CA LEU A 77 5.81 -1.29 -2.01
C LEU A 77 7.28 -0.85 -2.03
N GLU A 78 8.03 -1.09 -0.96
CA GLU A 78 9.46 -0.78 -0.89
C GLU A 78 10.27 -1.61 -1.88
N GLN A 79 9.97 -2.91 -2.04
CA GLN A 79 10.55 -3.74 -3.10
C GLN A 79 10.21 -3.22 -4.51
N SER A 80 9.10 -2.51 -4.66
CA SER A 80 8.66 -1.89 -5.91
C SER A 80 9.18 -0.46 -6.11
N GLY A 81 10.07 0.03 -5.21
CA GLY A 81 10.78 1.30 -5.33
C GLY A 81 10.11 2.49 -4.64
N ALA A 82 9.03 2.30 -3.87
CA ALA A 82 8.43 3.36 -3.07
C ALA A 82 9.19 3.62 -1.77
N THR A 83 9.01 4.82 -1.22
CA THR A 83 9.28 5.11 0.18
C THR A 83 7.97 4.98 0.95
N VAL A 84 7.93 4.14 1.98
CA VAL A 84 6.72 3.94 2.78
C VAL A 84 6.89 4.55 4.17
N ILE A 85 5.89 5.31 4.58
CA ILE A 85 5.77 5.86 5.93
C ILE A 85 4.61 5.14 6.61
N LEU A 86 4.91 4.39 7.68
CA LEU A 86 3.88 3.77 8.51
C LEU A 86 3.41 4.78 9.57
N THR A 87 2.12 4.82 9.85
CA THR A 87 1.62 5.59 11.02
C THR A 87 2.02 4.93 12.33
N ARG A 88 2.02 3.60 12.38
CA ARG A 88 2.58 2.80 13.49
C ARG A 88 3.24 1.53 12.94
N SER A 89 4.26 1.05 13.62
CA SER A 89 5.01 -0.15 13.26
C SER A 89 4.97 -1.24 14.34
N ASP A 90 4.25 -0.99 15.42
CA ASP A 90 4.03 -1.92 16.52
C ASP A 90 2.53 -1.98 16.91
N GLU A 91 2.22 -2.70 17.98
CA GLU A 91 0.84 -2.93 18.44
C GLU A 91 0.17 -1.68 19.04
N ASN A 92 0.95 -0.64 19.40
CA ASN A 92 0.44 0.50 20.12
C ASN A 92 -0.19 1.54 19.18
N ALA A 93 -1.23 2.20 19.66
CA ALA A 93 -1.73 3.43 19.08
C ALA A 93 -0.77 4.60 19.37
N ILE A 94 -0.79 5.61 18.50
CA ILE A 94 0.18 6.73 18.54
C ILE A 94 -0.35 7.97 19.23
N TYR A 95 -1.02 7.80 20.38
CA TYR A 95 -1.56 8.90 21.17
C TYR A 95 -0.51 9.59 22.05
N ASP A 96 -0.75 10.85 22.41
CA ASP A 96 0.13 11.64 23.26
C ASP A 96 0.09 11.13 24.71
N LEU A 97 1.23 11.23 25.41
CA LEU A 97 1.42 10.69 26.77
C LEU A 97 0.51 11.32 27.85
N ASP A 98 0.00 12.52 27.61
CA ASP A 98 -0.94 13.22 28.49
C ASP A 98 -2.40 12.78 28.31
N SER A 99 -2.67 11.89 27.39
CA SER A 99 -3.99 11.28 27.15
C SER A 99 -4.32 10.24 28.24
N ASN A 100 -5.15 10.61 29.21
CA ASN A 100 -5.40 9.79 30.38
C ASN A 100 -6.60 8.84 30.25
N THR A 101 -7.57 9.16 29.39
CA THR A 101 -8.76 8.33 29.16
C THR A 101 -8.73 7.66 27.81
N LEU A 102 -9.42 6.53 27.65
CA LEU A 102 -9.53 5.85 26.36
C LEU A 102 -10.05 6.80 25.25
N LYS A 103 -11.03 7.65 25.57
CA LYS A 103 -11.56 8.64 24.64
C LYS A 103 -10.51 9.65 24.22
N GLN A 104 -9.70 10.17 25.15
CA GLN A 104 -8.61 11.09 24.84
C GLN A 104 -7.54 10.42 23.98
N LYS A 105 -7.16 9.17 24.31
CA LYS A 105 -6.21 8.38 23.52
C LYS A 105 -6.68 8.18 22.09
N LYS A 106 -7.95 7.79 21.88
CA LYS A 106 -8.53 7.66 20.54
C LYS A 106 -8.53 8.98 19.74
N ILE A 107 -8.84 10.09 20.39
CA ILE A 107 -8.84 11.41 19.73
C ILE A 107 -7.42 11.81 19.38
N SER A 108 -6.47 11.68 20.31
CA SER A 108 -5.07 12.00 20.07
C SER A 108 -4.46 11.11 18.97
N ASP A 109 -4.73 9.81 19.00
CA ASP A 109 -4.27 8.86 18.00
C ASP A 109 -4.71 9.26 16.59
N ILE A 110 -6.00 9.52 16.39
CA ILE A 110 -6.49 9.91 15.06
C ILE A 110 -5.94 11.26 14.59
N HIS A 111 -5.70 12.21 15.51
CA HIS A 111 -5.06 13.48 15.20
C HIS A 111 -3.60 13.28 14.77
N ASN A 112 -2.86 12.42 15.46
CA ASN A 112 -1.47 12.13 15.13
C ASN A 112 -1.34 11.40 13.78
N ARG A 113 -2.27 10.51 13.42
CA ARG A 113 -2.34 9.90 12.09
C ARG A 113 -2.56 10.93 10.99
N VAL A 114 -3.50 11.86 11.18
CA VAL A 114 -3.74 12.98 10.26
C VAL A 114 -2.48 13.85 10.12
N LYS A 115 -1.83 14.17 11.24
CA LYS A 115 -0.60 14.96 11.25
C LYS A 115 0.51 14.27 10.45
N ILE A 116 0.74 12.98 10.64
CA ILE A 116 1.70 12.20 9.84
C ILE A 116 1.36 12.31 8.35
N GLY A 117 0.10 12.12 7.98
CA GLY A 117 -0.33 12.24 6.58
C GLY A 117 0.00 13.60 5.98
N ASN A 118 -0.33 14.68 6.68
CA ASN A 118 -0.21 16.04 6.16
C ASN A 118 1.23 16.59 6.19
N GLU A 119 2.06 16.12 7.13
CA GLU A 119 3.47 16.56 7.27
C GLU A 119 4.46 15.70 6.49
N SER A 120 4.05 14.55 5.98
CA SER A 120 4.94 13.55 5.35
C SER A 120 5.42 13.91 3.95
N SER A 121 4.82 14.89 3.28
CA SER A 121 5.00 15.17 1.85
C SER A 121 4.74 13.93 0.96
N ALA A 122 3.85 13.04 1.38
CA ALA A 122 3.52 11.83 0.65
C ALA A 122 2.59 12.11 -0.55
N ASP A 123 2.68 11.24 -1.57
CA ASP A 123 1.83 11.30 -2.75
C ASP A 123 0.40 10.83 -2.45
N ILE A 124 0.26 9.83 -1.59
CA ILE A 124 -1.04 9.22 -1.22
C ILE A 124 -1.02 8.68 0.21
N PHE A 125 -2.22 8.51 0.76
CA PHE A 125 -2.48 7.91 2.08
C PHE A 125 -3.45 6.74 1.95
N VAL A 126 -3.07 5.57 2.45
CA VAL A 126 -3.92 4.37 2.45
C VAL A 126 -4.08 3.88 3.89
N SER A 127 -5.32 3.89 4.37
CA SER A 127 -5.67 3.40 5.71
C SER A 127 -6.26 2.00 5.62
N ILE A 128 -5.71 1.07 6.37
CA ILE A 128 -6.05 -0.36 6.37
C ILE A 128 -6.92 -0.66 7.57
N HIS A 129 -8.09 -1.22 7.31
CA HIS A 129 -9.11 -1.59 8.29
C HIS A 129 -9.74 -2.94 7.98
N LEU A 130 -10.48 -3.48 8.94
CA LEU A 130 -11.32 -4.65 8.79
C LEU A 130 -12.72 -4.36 9.32
N ASN A 131 -13.72 -4.80 8.59
CA ASN A 131 -15.10 -4.62 8.97
C ASN A 131 -15.56 -5.70 9.97
N LYS A 132 -16.59 -5.38 10.74
CA LYS A 132 -17.33 -6.34 11.56
C LYS A 132 -18.80 -5.97 11.65
N ILE A 133 -19.67 -6.91 11.30
CA ILE A 133 -21.11 -6.78 11.43
C ILE A 133 -21.70 -8.05 12.07
N PRO A 134 -22.90 -7.99 12.65
CA PRO A 134 -23.49 -9.16 13.32
C PRO A 134 -23.70 -10.38 12.39
N GLN A 135 -23.91 -10.12 11.10
CA GLN A 135 -24.20 -11.17 10.11
C GLN A 135 -22.90 -11.77 9.56
N GLN A 136 -22.62 -13.02 9.89
CA GLN A 136 -21.38 -13.72 9.53
C GLN A 136 -21.28 -14.11 8.04
N GLN A 137 -22.36 -14.07 7.28
CA GLN A 137 -22.35 -14.40 5.84
C GLN A 137 -21.75 -13.31 4.96
N TYR A 138 -21.59 -12.08 5.47
CA TYR A 138 -20.97 -11.00 4.69
C TYR A 138 -19.44 -11.18 4.65
N TRP A 139 -18.90 -10.89 3.48
CA TRP A 139 -17.47 -11.04 3.19
C TRP A 139 -17.06 -10.04 2.10
N GLY A 140 -15.75 -9.93 1.87
CA GLY A 140 -15.16 -9.15 0.80
C GLY A 140 -14.72 -7.75 1.24
N TRP A 141 -13.97 -7.11 0.39
CA TRP A 141 -13.33 -5.82 0.59
C TRP A 141 -14.16 -4.67 0.06
N GLN A 142 -13.93 -3.48 0.62
CA GLN A 142 -14.58 -2.24 0.24
C GLN A 142 -13.61 -1.09 0.40
N THR A 143 -13.52 -0.20 -0.60
CA THR A 143 -12.74 1.03 -0.50
C THR A 143 -13.62 2.24 -0.30
N PHE A 144 -13.10 3.22 0.44
CA PHE A 144 -13.78 4.49 0.74
C PHE A 144 -12.86 5.65 0.41
N TYR A 145 -13.45 6.77 0.01
CA TYR A 145 -12.72 7.99 -0.34
C TYR A 145 -13.44 9.25 0.14
N LYS A 146 -12.67 10.36 0.23
CA LYS A 146 -13.17 11.67 0.63
C LYS A 146 -14.14 12.21 -0.42
N GLN A 147 -15.29 12.69 0.02
CA GLN A 147 -16.23 13.41 -0.85
C GLN A 147 -15.52 14.61 -1.49
N GLU A 148 -15.82 14.90 -2.77
CA GLU A 148 -15.23 15.99 -3.54
C GLU A 148 -13.70 15.90 -3.75
N SER A 149 -13.12 14.68 -3.66
CA SER A 149 -11.72 14.40 -3.97
C SER A 149 -11.61 13.48 -5.19
N PRO A 150 -11.41 14.03 -6.41
CA PRO A 150 -11.25 13.22 -7.63
C PRO A 150 -10.04 12.27 -7.54
N GLU A 151 -8.93 12.72 -6.96
CA GLU A 151 -7.71 11.94 -6.78
C GLU A 151 -7.93 10.82 -5.76
N GLY A 152 -8.63 11.10 -4.65
CA GLY A 152 -9.03 10.10 -3.66
C GLY A 152 -9.99 9.06 -4.26
N GLN A 153 -10.95 9.49 -5.09
CA GLN A 153 -11.83 8.58 -5.82
C GLN A 153 -11.05 7.70 -6.79
N LYS A 154 -10.10 8.27 -7.53
CA LYS A 154 -9.23 7.51 -8.43
C LYS A 154 -8.40 6.48 -7.68
N LEU A 155 -7.78 6.86 -6.55
CA LEU A 155 -7.02 5.96 -5.69
C LEU A 155 -7.89 4.80 -5.20
N ALA A 156 -9.04 5.08 -4.60
CA ALA A 156 -9.96 4.06 -4.11
C ALA A 156 -10.44 3.12 -5.23
N THR A 157 -10.72 3.68 -6.43
CA THR A 157 -11.14 2.90 -7.60
C THR A 157 -10.03 1.97 -8.09
N CYS A 158 -8.78 2.45 -8.15
CA CYS A 158 -7.65 1.63 -8.55
C CYS A 158 -7.44 0.47 -7.58
N ILE A 159 -7.48 0.73 -6.26
CA ILE A 159 -7.33 -0.30 -5.23
C ILE A 159 -8.48 -1.32 -5.33
N GLN A 160 -9.74 -0.87 -5.38
CA GLN A 160 -10.91 -1.75 -5.48
C GLN A 160 -10.82 -2.66 -6.71
N ASN A 161 -10.51 -2.09 -7.87
CA ASN A 161 -10.41 -2.86 -9.11
C ASN A 161 -9.25 -3.86 -9.08
N SER A 162 -8.09 -3.48 -8.52
CA SER A 162 -6.96 -4.39 -8.38
C SER A 162 -7.28 -5.56 -7.47
N LEU A 163 -7.95 -5.30 -6.33
CA LEU A 163 -8.41 -6.36 -5.43
C LEU A 163 -9.43 -7.28 -6.12
N ASN A 164 -10.41 -6.72 -6.86
CA ASN A 164 -11.40 -7.48 -7.62
C ASN A 164 -10.77 -8.37 -8.71
N GLN A 165 -9.66 -7.93 -9.32
CA GLN A 165 -8.96 -8.68 -10.35
C GLN A 165 -8.05 -9.78 -9.77
N THR A 166 -7.45 -9.51 -8.61
CA THR A 166 -6.44 -10.40 -8.01
C THR A 166 -7.06 -11.49 -7.15
N ILE A 167 -8.08 -11.13 -6.37
CA ILE A 167 -8.75 -12.07 -5.48
C ILE A 167 -9.85 -12.79 -6.29
N GLN A 168 -9.67 -14.10 -6.50
CA GLN A 168 -10.57 -14.93 -7.30
C GLN A 168 -11.87 -15.28 -6.55
N LYS A 169 -12.52 -14.26 -5.99
CA LYS A 169 -13.81 -14.37 -5.31
C LYS A 169 -14.69 -13.19 -5.72
N GLN A 170 -15.94 -13.45 -6.11
CA GLN A 170 -16.83 -12.39 -6.59
C GLN A 170 -17.08 -11.34 -5.50
N ASN A 171 -16.84 -10.08 -5.82
CA ASN A 171 -17.14 -8.95 -4.97
C ASN A 171 -17.71 -7.81 -5.83
N ASP A 172 -18.99 -7.54 -5.69
CA ASP A 172 -19.71 -6.54 -6.48
C ASP A 172 -19.67 -5.13 -5.85
N ARG A 173 -18.91 -4.95 -4.77
CA ARG A 173 -18.77 -3.65 -4.13
C ARG A 173 -17.96 -2.69 -4.98
N VAL A 174 -18.38 -1.43 -4.93
CA VAL A 174 -17.71 -0.31 -5.61
C VAL A 174 -17.17 0.67 -4.58
N PRO A 175 -16.17 1.50 -4.93
CA PRO A 175 -15.69 2.56 -4.04
C PRO A 175 -16.82 3.47 -3.59
N LEU A 176 -16.90 3.78 -2.31
CA LEU A 176 -17.91 4.65 -1.73
C LEU A 176 -17.31 5.94 -1.19
N LYS A 177 -18.00 7.05 -1.44
CA LYS A 177 -17.68 8.33 -0.82
C LYS A 177 -18.17 8.38 0.63
N ILE A 178 -17.35 8.90 1.53
CA ILE A 178 -17.72 9.13 2.94
C ILE A 178 -17.21 10.49 3.41
N ASP A 179 -17.91 11.07 4.39
CA ASP A 179 -17.58 12.38 4.96
C ASP A 179 -17.69 12.43 6.49
N ASN A 180 -18.01 11.31 7.12
CA ASN A 180 -18.23 11.22 8.58
C ASN A 180 -17.03 10.61 9.34
N VAL A 181 -15.96 10.24 8.64
CA VAL A 181 -14.73 9.68 9.24
C VAL A 181 -13.67 10.77 9.34
N TYR A 182 -13.15 11.01 10.55
CA TYR A 182 -12.24 12.12 10.84
C TYR A 182 -11.00 12.12 9.95
N ILE A 183 -10.30 10.99 9.82
CA ILE A 183 -9.06 10.88 9.01
C ILE A 183 -9.33 11.19 7.53
N ILE A 184 -10.44 10.71 6.98
CA ILE A 184 -10.86 11.01 5.60
C ILE A 184 -11.08 12.50 5.39
N LYS A 185 -11.67 13.18 6.38
CA LYS A 185 -11.93 14.63 6.30
C LYS A 185 -10.67 15.48 6.30
N HIS A 186 -9.71 15.13 7.16
CA HIS A 186 -8.63 16.02 7.55
C HIS A 186 -7.28 15.69 6.92
N VAL A 187 -7.10 14.52 6.32
CA VAL A 187 -5.95 14.26 5.46
C VAL A 187 -6.13 15.04 4.15
N GLU A 188 -5.11 15.82 3.80
CA GLU A 188 -5.15 16.76 2.67
C GLU A 188 -4.71 16.14 1.34
N ILE A 189 -3.85 15.12 1.41
CA ILE A 189 -3.42 14.34 0.23
C ILE A 189 -4.49 13.30 -0.17
N PRO A 190 -4.43 12.76 -1.41
CA PRO A 190 -5.35 11.70 -1.82
C PRO A 190 -5.37 10.55 -0.83
N ILE A 191 -6.54 10.25 -0.26
CA ILE A 191 -6.72 9.22 0.78
C ILE A 191 -7.77 8.20 0.37
N SER A 192 -7.50 6.93 0.71
CA SER A 192 -8.49 5.85 0.70
C SER A 192 -8.42 5.04 2.00
N ILE A 193 -9.58 4.72 2.57
CA ILE A 193 -9.70 3.64 3.56
C ILE A 193 -10.02 2.35 2.80
N VAL A 194 -9.39 1.27 3.20
CA VAL A 194 -9.58 -0.08 2.65
C VAL A 194 -10.05 -1.00 3.77
N GLU A 195 -11.32 -1.35 3.74
CA GLU A 195 -11.85 -2.46 4.53
C GLU A 195 -11.45 -3.77 3.84
N CYS A 196 -10.47 -4.47 4.34
CA CYS A 196 -9.86 -5.62 3.67
C CYS A 196 -10.72 -6.90 3.74
N GLY A 197 -11.71 -6.95 4.63
CA GLY A 197 -12.60 -8.10 4.82
C GLY A 197 -13.41 -7.96 6.11
N PHE A 198 -14.12 -9.01 6.47
CA PHE A 198 -14.99 -9.04 7.65
C PHE A 198 -14.46 -9.99 8.72
N LEU A 199 -14.04 -9.45 9.87
CA LEU A 199 -13.68 -10.25 11.06
C LEU A 199 -14.85 -11.08 11.63
N SER A 200 -16.07 -10.74 11.25
CA SER A 200 -17.27 -11.53 11.61
C SER A 200 -17.42 -12.79 10.77
N ASN A 201 -16.74 -12.90 9.63
CA ASN A 201 -16.78 -14.07 8.76
C ASN A 201 -15.62 -15.01 9.10
N PRO A 202 -15.89 -16.26 9.55
CA PRO A 202 -14.82 -17.16 9.99
C PRO A 202 -13.84 -17.59 8.87
N GLU A 203 -14.31 -17.65 7.62
CA GLU A 203 -13.43 -17.97 6.48
C GLU A 203 -12.49 -16.81 6.17
N GLU A 204 -12.99 -15.56 6.18
CA GLU A 204 -12.16 -14.38 5.96
C GLU A 204 -11.18 -14.17 7.12
N GLU A 205 -11.60 -14.36 8.36
CA GLU A 205 -10.70 -14.29 9.51
C GLU A 205 -9.48 -15.19 9.31
N GLN A 206 -9.69 -16.45 8.89
CA GLN A 206 -8.59 -17.39 8.63
C GLN A 206 -7.68 -16.90 7.50
N LEU A 207 -8.25 -16.39 6.41
CA LEU A 207 -7.48 -15.89 5.25
C LEU A 207 -6.69 -14.62 5.58
N LEU A 208 -7.27 -13.71 6.35
CA LEU A 208 -6.63 -12.44 6.76
C LEU A 208 -5.46 -12.65 7.74
N LEU A 209 -5.46 -13.77 8.45
CA LEU A 209 -4.40 -14.16 9.39
C LEU A 209 -3.35 -15.07 8.77
N ALA A 210 -3.60 -15.61 7.58
CA ALA A 210 -2.65 -16.48 6.88
C ALA A 210 -1.36 -15.71 6.51
N ASP A 211 -0.22 -16.40 6.56
CA ASP A 211 1.10 -15.86 6.21
C ASP A 211 1.29 -15.61 4.70
#